data_619876ee10990ec473585589fd7de837
#
_entry.id   619876ee10990ec473585589fd7de837
#
_cell.length_a   1.000
_cell.length_b   1.000
_cell.length_c   1.000
_cell.angle_alpha   90.00
_cell.angle_beta   90.00
_cell.angle_gamma   90.00
#
_symmetry.space_group_name_H-M   'P 1'
#
loop_
_entity.id
_entity.type
_entity.pdbx_description
1 polymer ?
#
loop_
_entity_poly.entity_id
_entity_poly.type
_entity_poly.pdbx_seq_one_letter_code
_entity_poly.pdbx_strand_id
1 'polypeptide(L)'
;FYMIGYSIQGFYLGIMFALNHFAMDRIDNVETTWEKWQMDATCNWGVGNRYAEVISGFLNIQIEHHLAPQMPAENMHLIVPDVMKYSKDNNIPYINYTFYEAFMKMMSGLKETGQTELKRRKKLK
;
A
#
# COMPACT_ATOMS: atom_id res chain seq x y z
N PHE A 1 5.82 4.42 30.78
CA PHE A 1 6.22 3.33 29.88
C PHE A 1 5.15 3.02 28.81
N TYR A 2 3.86 2.86 29.18
CA TYR A 2 2.77 2.53 28.23
C TYR A 2 2.62 3.55 27.11
N MET A 3 2.59 4.84 27.42
CA MET A 3 2.43 5.91 26.42
C MET A 3 3.55 5.91 25.38
N ILE A 4 4.78 5.66 25.80
CA ILE A 4 5.94 5.57 24.88
C ILE A 4 5.78 4.35 23.98
N GLY A 5 5.43 3.19 24.54
CA GLY A 5 5.21 1.95 23.77
C GLY A 5 4.12 2.14 22.70
N TYR A 6 2.96 2.70 23.07
CA TYR A 6 1.87 2.97 22.13
C TYR A 6 2.25 3.98 21.05
N SER A 7 3.04 5.01 21.39
CA SER A 7 3.50 5.99 20.41
C SER A 7 4.44 5.35 19.37
N ILE A 8 5.38 4.52 19.83
CA ILE A 8 6.29 3.80 18.92
C ILE A 8 5.51 2.83 18.02
N GLN A 9 4.58 2.07 18.59
CA GLN A 9 3.74 1.14 17.84
C GLN A 9 2.86 1.87 16.82
N GLY A 10 2.22 2.96 17.22
CA GLY A 10 1.37 3.76 16.33
C GLY A 10 2.16 4.37 15.16
N PHE A 11 3.35 4.90 15.44
CA PHE A 11 4.24 5.43 14.40
C PHE A 11 4.70 4.33 13.42
N TYR A 12 5.10 3.18 13.96
CA TYR A 12 5.50 2.03 13.16
C TYR A 12 4.38 1.54 12.23
N LEU A 13 3.19 1.27 12.78
CA LEU A 13 2.03 0.85 12.00
C LEU A 13 1.62 1.90 10.98
N GLY A 14 1.64 3.18 11.36
CA GLY A 14 1.35 4.29 10.45
C GLY A 14 2.26 4.30 9.22
N ILE A 15 3.57 4.08 9.39
CA ILE A 15 4.52 3.96 8.27
C ILE A 15 4.19 2.73 7.42
N MET A 16 3.96 1.56 8.03
CA MET A 16 3.68 0.31 7.29
C MET A 16 2.44 0.46 6.41
N PHE A 17 1.35 1.03 6.92
CA PHE A 17 0.15 1.32 6.12
C PHE A 17 0.40 2.38 5.04
N ALA A 18 1.13 3.44 5.38
CA ALA A 18 1.42 4.52 4.43
C ALA A 18 2.24 4.05 3.23
N LEU A 19 3.18 3.11 3.41
CA LEU A 19 4.00 2.56 2.34
C LEU A 19 3.17 1.93 1.22
N ASN A 20 2.06 1.28 1.55
CA ASN A 20 1.24 0.56 0.58
C ASN A 20 0.23 1.46 -0.16
N HIS A 21 -0.19 2.57 0.46
CA HIS A 21 -1.26 3.41 -0.06
C HIS A 21 -0.78 4.75 -0.62
N PHE A 22 0.14 5.43 0.08
CA PHE A 22 0.66 6.72 -0.40
C PHE A 22 1.73 6.61 -1.48
N ALA A 23 2.19 5.40 -1.77
CA ALA A 23 3.08 5.13 -2.90
C ALA A 23 2.33 5.01 -4.24
N MET A 24 1.01 4.99 -4.21
CA MET A 24 0.15 4.88 -5.39
C MET A 24 -0.36 6.24 -5.83
N ASP A 25 -0.58 6.35 -7.14
CA ASP A 25 -1.20 7.53 -7.72
C ASP A 25 -2.70 7.59 -7.35
N ARG A 26 -3.24 8.81 -7.33
CA ARG A 26 -4.65 9.01 -6.99
C ARG A 26 -5.55 8.48 -8.11
N ILE A 27 -6.52 7.65 -7.75
CA ILE A 27 -7.51 7.12 -8.70
C ILE A 27 -8.64 8.15 -8.84
N ASP A 28 -8.69 8.81 -9.98
CA ASP A 28 -9.74 9.82 -10.27
C ASP A 28 -10.95 9.22 -11.02
N ASN A 29 -10.82 8.04 -11.61
CA ASN A 29 -11.88 7.42 -12.42
C ASN A 29 -12.37 6.11 -11.80
N VAL A 30 -13.68 6.03 -11.52
CA VAL A 30 -14.32 4.93 -10.77
C VAL A 30 -15.00 3.91 -11.70
N GLU A 31 -14.99 4.11 -13.03
CA GLU A 31 -15.54 3.15 -13.99
C GLU A 31 -14.57 1.99 -14.23
N THR A 32 -14.49 1.08 -13.24
CA THR A 32 -13.61 -0.09 -13.32
C THR A 32 -14.19 -1.24 -12.49
N THR A 33 -13.66 -2.45 -12.67
CA THR A 33 -14.05 -3.57 -11.81
C THR A 33 -13.52 -3.38 -10.39
N TRP A 34 -14.19 -4.00 -9.41
CA TRP A 34 -13.79 -3.91 -8.01
C TRP A 34 -12.33 -4.38 -7.80
N GLU A 35 -11.96 -5.48 -8.44
CA GLU A 35 -10.62 -6.06 -8.33
C GLU A 35 -9.55 -5.11 -8.86
N LYS A 36 -9.80 -4.54 -10.04
CA LYS A 36 -8.87 -3.57 -10.62
C LYS A 36 -8.73 -2.34 -9.71
N TRP A 37 -9.84 -1.85 -9.17
CA TRP A 37 -9.81 -0.70 -8.26
C TRP A 37 -9.01 -1.00 -6.99
N GLN A 38 -9.15 -2.20 -6.39
CA GLN A 38 -8.37 -2.61 -5.24
C GLN A 38 -6.87 -2.69 -5.57
N MET A 39 -6.52 -3.26 -6.72
CA MET A 39 -5.13 -3.39 -7.16
C MET A 39 -4.49 -2.04 -7.52
N ASP A 40 -5.25 -1.12 -8.12
CA ASP A 40 -4.77 0.23 -8.45
C ASP A 40 -4.62 1.12 -7.19
N ALA A 41 -5.37 0.83 -6.11
CA ALA A 41 -5.35 1.60 -4.87
C ALA A 41 -4.19 1.25 -3.93
N THR A 42 -3.49 0.15 -4.18
CA THR A 42 -2.44 -0.34 -3.29
C THR A 42 -1.25 -0.91 -4.05
N CYS A 43 -0.13 -1.01 -3.37
CA CYS A 43 1.03 -1.74 -3.86
C CYS A 43 1.56 -2.70 -2.80
N ASN A 44 2.30 -3.69 -3.26
CA ASN A 44 3.12 -4.53 -2.42
C ASN A 44 4.56 -4.00 -2.38
N TRP A 45 5.32 -4.43 -1.39
CA TRP A 45 6.76 -4.21 -1.37
C TRP A 45 7.49 -5.41 -0.78
N GLY A 46 8.61 -5.78 -1.39
CA GLY A 46 9.46 -6.87 -0.91
C GLY A 46 8.77 -8.24 -0.88
N VAL A 47 7.83 -8.49 -1.80
CA VAL A 47 7.18 -9.81 -1.94
C VAL A 47 8.21 -10.90 -2.13
N GLY A 48 8.07 -12.01 -1.39
CA GLY A 48 9.03 -13.11 -1.39
C GLY A 48 10.25 -12.90 -0.49
N ASN A 49 10.34 -11.75 0.19
CA ASN A 49 11.36 -11.50 1.20
C ASN A 49 10.80 -11.80 2.59
N ARG A 50 11.21 -12.92 3.17
CA ARG A 50 10.74 -13.37 4.49
C ARG A 50 10.97 -12.36 5.62
N TYR A 51 12.03 -11.57 5.56
CA TYR A 51 12.28 -10.52 6.53
C TYR A 51 11.28 -9.36 6.39
N ALA A 52 10.94 -8.98 5.16
CA ALA A 52 9.92 -7.97 4.91
C ALA A 52 8.55 -8.41 5.47
N GLU A 53 8.16 -9.66 5.21
CA GLU A 53 6.92 -10.26 5.71
C GLU A 53 6.83 -10.23 7.24
N VAL A 54 7.87 -10.74 7.93
CA VAL A 54 7.90 -10.82 9.40
C VAL A 54 7.96 -9.42 10.03
N ILE A 55 8.83 -8.53 9.54
CA ILE A 55 8.96 -7.18 10.09
C ILE A 55 7.67 -6.38 9.87
N SER A 56 7.04 -6.47 8.72
CA SER A 56 5.77 -5.76 8.47
C SER A 56 4.55 -6.41 9.11
N GLY A 57 4.67 -7.61 9.67
CA GLY A 57 3.53 -8.41 10.10
C GLY A 57 2.63 -8.79 8.91
N PHE A 58 3.24 -9.09 7.76
CA PHE A 58 2.60 -9.39 6.48
C PHE A 58 1.83 -8.22 5.84
N LEU A 59 1.98 -7.01 6.35
CA LEU A 59 1.36 -5.81 5.75
C LEU A 59 2.00 -5.39 4.42
N ASN A 60 3.15 -5.96 4.09
CA ASN A 60 3.84 -5.72 2.81
C ASN A 60 3.15 -6.40 1.60
N ILE A 61 2.21 -7.32 1.84
CA ILE A 61 1.42 -8.05 0.82
C ILE A 61 -0.01 -7.49 0.82
N GLN A 62 -0.13 -6.22 0.46
CA GLN A 62 -1.37 -5.46 0.65
C GLN A 62 -2.39 -5.67 -0.48
N ILE A 63 -1.95 -5.95 -1.71
CA ILE A 63 -2.85 -6.26 -2.84
C ILE A 63 -3.67 -7.51 -2.50
N GLU A 64 -3.02 -8.56 -2.04
CA GLU A 64 -3.66 -9.81 -1.63
C GLU A 64 -4.61 -9.59 -0.45
N HIS A 65 -4.20 -8.75 0.51
CA HIS A 65 -5.07 -8.39 1.63
C HIS A 65 -6.35 -7.68 1.17
N HIS A 66 -6.26 -6.78 0.21
CA HIS A 66 -7.42 -6.07 -0.33
C HIS A 66 -8.36 -7.00 -1.13
N LEU A 67 -7.80 -7.97 -1.86
CA LEU A 67 -8.60 -8.94 -2.63
C LEU A 67 -9.19 -10.05 -1.77
N ALA A 68 -8.53 -10.42 -0.66
CA ALA A 68 -8.95 -11.49 0.22
C ALA A 68 -8.88 -11.07 1.72
N PRO A 69 -9.63 -10.05 2.16
CA PRO A 69 -9.50 -9.46 3.50
C PRO A 69 -9.88 -10.41 4.64
N GLN A 70 -10.55 -11.51 4.34
CA GLN A 70 -10.91 -12.55 5.32
C GLN A 70 -9.81 -13.59 5.54
N MET A 71 -8.76 -13.58 4.70
CA MET A 71 -7.65 -14.52 4.84
C MET A 71 -6.71 -14.06 5.96
N PRO A 72 -6.23 -14.96 6.83
CA PRO A 72 -5.19 -14.65 7.80
C PRO A 72 -3.94 -14.10 7.12
N ALA A 73 -3.35 -13.05 7.69
CA ALA A 73 -2.23 -12.32 7.08
C ALA A 73 -1.02 -13.21 6.76
N GLU A 74 -0.74 -14.18 7.62
CA GLU A 74 0.35 -15.16 7.43
C GLU A 74 0.16 -16.08 6.22
N ASN A 75 -1.06 -16.21 5.71
CA ASN A 75 -1.39 -17.05 4.56
C ASN A 75 -1.45 -16.26 3.23
N MET A 76 -1.40 -14.93 3.28
CA MET A 76 -1.47 -14.08 2.07
C MET A 76 -0.42 -14.43 1.01
N HIS A 77 0.78 -14.83 1.44
CA HIS A 77 1.86 -15.22 0.53
C HIS A 77 1.50 -16.43 -0.35
N LEU A 78 0.54 -17.26 0.07
CA LEU A 78 0.10 -18.45 -0.67
C LEU A 78 -0.68 -18.09 -1.93
N ILE A 79 -1.41 -16.97 -1.93
CA ILE A 79 -2.23 -16.54 -3.07
C ILE A 79 -1.50 -15.57 -4.00
N VAL A 80 -0.31 -15.12 -3.64
CA VAL A 80 0.52 -14.23 -4.50
C VAL A 80 0.64 -14.74 -5.94
N PRO A 81 0.98 -16.02 -6.21
CA PRO A 81 1.09 -16.51 -7.57
C PRO A 81 -0.24 -16.42 -8.36
N ASP A 82 -1.37 -16.67 -7.69
CA ASP A 82 -2.69 -16.63 -8.32
C ASP A 82 -3.10 -15.18 -8.62
N VAL A 83 -2.83 -14.25 -7.71
CA VAL A 83 -3.08 -12.81 -7.91
C VAL A 83 -2.20 -12.26 -9.04
N MET A 84 -0.92 -12.64 -9.09
CA MET A 84 -0.02 -12.26 -10.19
C MET A 84 -0.50 -12.81 -11.54
N LYS A 85 -1.00 -14.05 -11.57
CA LYS A 85 -1.58 -14.65 -12.78
C LYS A 85 -2.85 -13.90 -13.19
N TYR A 86 -3.76 -13.64 -12.27
CA TYR A 86 -4.99 -12.87 -12.51
C TYR A 86 -4.68 -11.47 -13.07
N SER A 87 -3.73 -10.77 -12.47
CA SER A 87 -3.21 -9.49 -12.93
C SER A 87 -2.79 -9.52 -14.40
N LYS A 88 -1.96 -10.49 -14.76
CA LYS A 88 -1.48 -10.69 -16.12
C LYS A 88 -2.61 -11.02 -17.11
N ASP A 89 -3.50 -11.94 -16.75
CA ASP A 89 -4.60 -12.40 -17.61
C ASP A 89 -5.63 -11.28 -17.88
N ASN A 90 -5.75 -10.31 -16.97
CA ASN A 90 -6.68 -9.18 -17.08
C ASN A 90 -6.01 -7.85 -17.44
N ASN A 91 -4.70 -7.83 -17.74
CA ASN A 91 -3.92 -6.62 -18.03
C ASN A 91 -4.02 -5.55 -16.92
N ILE A 92 -4.06 -5.97 -15.66
CA ILE A 92 -4.04 -5.10 -14.47
C ILE A 92 -2.59 -5.06 -13.95
N PRO A 93 -2.00 -3.90 -13.66
CA PRO A 93 -0.66 -3.83 -13.10
C PRO A 93 -0.57 -4.49 -11.71
N TYR A 94 0.37 -5.41 -11.53
CA TYR A 94 0.75 -5.92 -10.22
C TYR A 94 1.99 -5.18 -9.73
N ILE A 95 1.81 -4.28 -8.78
CA ILE A 95 2.87 -3.38 -8.36
C ILE A 95 3.56 -3.91 -7.11
N ASN A 96 4.83 -4.24 -7.23
CA ASN A 96 5.69 -4.67 -6.13
C ASN A 96 7.00 -3.88 -6.14
N TYR A 97 7.17 -3.02 -5.16
CA TYR A 97 8.35 -2.18 -4.99
C TYR A 97 9.39 -2.83 -4.08
N THR A 98 10.61 -2.35 -4.12
CA THR A 98 11.52 -2.51 -2.99
C THR A 98 11.04 -1.61 -1.83
N PHE A 99 11.45 -1.90 -0.60
CA PHE A 99 11.14 -1.04 0.55
C PHE A 99 11.56 0.43 0.31
N TYR A 100 12.75 0.63 -0.26
CA TYR A 100 13.27 1.97 -0.54
C TYR A 100 12.42 2.72 -1.58
N GLU A 101 12.03 2.06 -2.66
CA GLU A 101 11.16 2.65 -3.68
C GLU A 101 9.79 3.03 -3.11
N ALA A 102 9.16 2.11 -2.35
CA ALA A 102 7.88 2.38 -1.69
C ALA A 102 7.99 3.57 -0.74
N PHE A 103 9.07 3.64 0.06
CA PHE A 103 9.32 4.75 0.98
C PHE A 103 9.49 6.08 0.24
N MET A 104 10.28 6.12 -0.81
CA MET A 104 10.51 7.35 -1.60
C MET A 104 9.23 7.81 -2.31
N LYS A 105 8.43 6.88 -2.84
CA LYS A 105 7.13 7.19 -3.44
C LYS A 105 6.14 7.71 -2.40
N MET A 106 6.06 7.10 -1.24
CA MET A 106 5.25 7.58 -0.11
C MET A 106 5.61 9.02 0.26
N MET A 107 6.89 9.32 0.41
CA MET A 107 7.37 10.68 0.74
C MET A 107 7.04 11.69 -0.35
N SER A 108 7.15 11.29 -1.63
CA SER A 108 6.76 12.13 -2.77
C SER A 108 5.26 12.40 -2.79
N GLY A 109 4.43 11.37 -2.60
CA GLY A 109 2.97 11.49 -2.56
C GLY A 109 2.49 12.39 -1.42
N LEU A 110 3.06 12.25 -0.23
CA LEU A 110 2.76 13.13 0.92
C LEU A 110 3.13 14.59 0.63
N LYS A 111 4.28 14.84 0.00
CA LYS A 111 4.71 16.19 -0.41
C LYS A 111 3.76 16.81 -1.43
N GLU A 112 3.37 16.05 -2.44
CA GLU A 112 2.44 16.50 -3.49
C GLU A 112 1.06 16.83 -2.92
N THR A 113 0.53 15.96 -2.08
CA THR A 113 -0.75 16.18 -1.38
C THR A 113 -0.70 17.44 -0.53
N GLY A 114 0.39 17.64 0.24
CA GLY A 114 0.60 18.84 1.03
C GLY A 114 0.66 20.12 0.17
N GLN A 115 1.36 20.08 -0.96
CA GLN A 115 1.45 21.22 -1.88
C GLN A 115 0.09 21.54 -2.53
N THR A 116 -0.67 20.54 -2.92
CA THR A 116 -1.99 20.68 -3.50
C THR A 116 -2.96 21.33 -2.53
N GLU A 117 -2.95 20.87 -1.27
CA GLU A 117 -3.79 21.44 -0.22
C GLU A 117 -3.41 22.89 0.10
N LEU A 118 -2.12 23.22 0.12
CA LEU A 118 -1.66 24.60 0.30
C LEU A 118 -2.12 25.52 -0.84
N LYS A 119 -2.09 25.05 -2.09
CA LYS A 119 -2.61 25.80 -3.24
C LYS A 119 -4.12 26.00 -3.14
N ARG A 120 -4.88 24.97 -2.71
CA ARG A 120 -6.32 25.05 -2.49
C ARG A 120 -6.67 26.11 -1.44
N ARG A 121 -6.00 26.11 -0.31
CA ARG A 121 -6.23 27.10 0.78
C ARG A 121 -5.92 28.55 0.35
N LYS A 122 -4.90 28.73 -0.51
CA LYS A 122 -4.58 30.07 -1.04
C LYS A 122 -5.63 30.61 -2.02
N LYS A 123 -6.39 29.73 -2.70
CA LYS A 123 -7.48 30.14 -3.59
C LYS A 123 -8.77 30.48 -2.86
N LEU A 124 -8.91 30.07 -1.60
CA LEU A 124 -10.10 30.31 -0.77
C LEU A 124 -9.98 31.59 0.09
N LYS A 125 -8.81 32.23 0.09
CA LYS A 125 -8.55 33.55 0.69
C LYS A 125 -8.58 34.64 -0.34
#